data_f0a77b33a235a651f5fbe2d27fa4cfd0
#
_entry.id   f0a77b33a235a651f5fbe2d27fa4cfd0
#
_cell.length_a   1.000
_cell.length_b   1.000
_cell.length_c   1.000
_cell.angle_alpha   90.00
_cell.angle_beta   90.00
_cell.angle_gamma   90.00
#
_symmetry.space_group_name_H-M   'P 1'
#
loop_
_entity.id
_entity.type
_entity.pdbx_description
1 polymer ?
#
loop_
_entity_poly.entity_id
_entity_poly.type
_entity_poly.pdbx_seq_one_letter_code
_entity_poly.pdbx_strand_id
1 'polypeptide(L)'
;MKKLVIMIFTASFIFFWGCSKDMRKSESVLDNPGIHISMGMKLFNDGNYVEAKKRFDDAVKIDWKEEDKAGAYAGLAMFYAQQKDEKKALKNAKKAVKLDSELPLVHTCYGRTVMLLNSEGDSDNWFEDAEEHFDEAIELSKDQRDDSSLAEAYYFKGMAAKKAYKFGKAKNAFSEVVKLKDIYSTEADEEWETVQKIERAKPGTKIGAKVALMDEVGKAEVAVLFVEEMKIEDVLDKREKKEYDNQFTAPTDPMKYQTASKDQPAANDIAGHWASDWIRIVLDKGVMGNAPDNKFYPDKEITRAEYAMMLLRVMVLITGDESLYTKHFGEENSMFVDVRTDHYAYNAMAVAASRGFMKANINGEFELNETVSGADALLTIREFQNALRLSF
;
A
#
# COMPACT_ATOMS: atom_id res chain seq x y z
N MET A 1 -23.35 83.28 -39.48
CA MET A 1 -23.88 82.19 -38.70
C MET A 1 -22.70 81.20 -38.45
N LYS A 2 -22.04 81.27 -37.27
CA LYS A 2 -20.92 80.43 -36.90
C LYS A 2 -21.45 79.29 -36.02
N LYS A 3 -21.35 78.08 -36.47
CA LYS A 3 -21.69 76.87 -35.65
C LYS A 3 -20.50 76.50 -34.75
N LEU A 4 -20.73 76.60 -33.46
CA LEU A 4 -19.79 76.17 -32.42
C LEU A 4 -19.94 74.63 -32.23
N VAL A 5 -18.93 73.90 -32.50
CA VAL A 5 -18.87 72.46 -32.23
C VAL A 5 -18.23 72.30 -30.87
N ILE A 6 -19.02 71.88 -29.87
CA ILE A 6 -18.53 71.49 -28.54
C ILE A 6 -18.11 70.04 -28.60
N MET A 7 -16.81 69.77 -28.44
CA MET A 7 -16.19 68.43 -28.35
C MET A 7 -16.16 67.98 -26.87
N ILE A 8 -17.05 67.05 -26.51
CA ILE A 8 -17.09 66.47 -25.14
C ILE A 8 -16.04 65.37 -25.07
N PHE A 9 -14.97 65.62 -24.32
CA PHE A 9 -13.99 64.64 -23.96
C PHE A 9 -14.54 63.81 -22.78
N THR A 10 -14.99 62.57 -23.03
CA THR A 10 -15.31 61.64 -21.99
C THR A 10 -13.99 60.89 -21.58
N ALA A 11 -13.43 61.32 -20.47
CA ALA A 11 -12.33 60.62 -19.84
C ALA A 11 -12.85 59.31 -19.21
N SER A 12 -12.61 58.19 -19.88
CA SER A 12 -12.82 56.85 -19.30
C SER A 12 -11.78 56.59 -18.19
N PHE A 13 -12.20 56.74 -16.94
CA PHE A 13 -11.44 56.28 -15.78
C PHE A 13 -11.51 54.76 -15.73
N ILE A 14 -10.48 54.10 -16.25
CA ILE A 14 -10.28 52.68 -16.04
C ILE A 14 -9.82 52.50 -14.60
N PHE A 15 -10.75 52.12 -13.72
CA PHE A 15 -10.41 51.62 -12.38
C PHE A 15 -9.68 50.28 -12.55
N PHE A 16 -8.35 50.30 -12.49
CA PHE A 16 -7.59 49.13 -12.17
C PHE A 16 -7.92 48.75 -10.71
N TRP A 17 -8.88 47.86 -10.52
CA TRP A 17 -8.98 47.11 -9.29
C TRP A 17 -7.80 46.13 -9.26
N GLY A 18 -6.67 46.61 -8.83
CA GLY A 18 -5.60 45.75 -8.34
C GLY A 18 -6.15 45.02 -7.13
N CYS A 19 -6.25 43.68 -7.18
CA CYS A 19 -6.40 42.86 -6.00
C CYS A 19 -5.16 43.13 -5.14
N SER A 20 -5.21 44.13 -4.25
CA SER A 20 -4.24 44.25 -3.18
C SER A 20 -4.46 43.03 -2.29
N LYS A 21 -3.49 42.10 -2.23
CA LYS A 21 -3.46 41.11 -1.16
C LYS A 21 -3.48 41.93 0.14
N ASP A 22 -4.47 41.69 1.00
CA ASP A 22 -4.49 42.27 2.34
C ASP A 22 -3.31 41.72 3.13
N MET A 23 -2.16 42.40 3.02
CA MET A 23 -0.96 42.10 3.78
C MET A 23 -1.12 42.67 5.18
N ARG A 24 -0.84 41.84 6.20
CA ARG A 24 -0.86 42.27 7.61
C ARG A 24 0.55 42.33 8.16
N LYS A 25 0.78 43.23 9.10
CA LYS A 25 2.02 43.30 9.85
C LYS A 25 2.06 42.16 10.86
N SER A 26 3.26 41.67 11.15
CA SER A 26 3.51 40.74 12.27
C SER A 26 3.09 41.39 13.60
N GLU A 27 2.34 40.63 14.41
CA GLU A 27 1.84 41.09 15.73
C GLU A 27 2.81 40.77 16.86
N SER A 28 3.73 39.86 16.67
CA SER A 28 4.74 39.42 17.65
C SER A 28 5.91 38.72 16.98
N VAL A 29 6.99 38.47 17.74
CA VAL A 29 8.15 37.68 17.25
C VAL A 29 7.75 36.28 16.80
N LEU A 30 6.73 35.69 17.40
CA LEU A 30 6.22 34.37 17.03
C LEU A 30 5.27 34.40 15.82
N ASP A 31 4.87 35.57 15.40
CA ASP A 31 4.01 35.76 14.22
C ASP A 31 4.87 36.04 12.99
N ASN A 32 5.58 35.02 12.52
CA ASN A 32 6.42 35.06 11.33
C ASN A 32 6.12 33.87 10.39
N PRO A 33 6.44 33.98 9.11
CA PRO A 33 6.13 32.92 8.12
C PRO A 33 6.69 31.56 8.52
N GLY A 34 7.91 31.48 9.01
CA GLY A 34 8.58 30.22 9.36
C GLY A 34 7.83 29.44 10.43
N ILE A 35 7.36 30.12 11.49
CA ILE A 35 6.58 29.47 12.56
C ILE A 35 5.23 28.96 12.04
N HIS A 36 4.54 29.80 11.25
CA HIS A 36 3.26 29.37 10.68
C HIS A 36 3.45 28.18 9.72
N ILE A 37 4.51 28.17 8.91
CA ILE A 37 4.86 27.07 8.02
C ILE A 37 5.11 25.79 8.83
N SER A 38 5.97 25.85 9.82
CA SER A 38 6.31 24.69 10.69
C SER A 38 5.05 24.13 11.37
N MET A 39 4.22 24.99 11.97
CA MET A 39 2.95 24.57 12.57
C MET A 39 1.99 23.99 11.53
N GLY A 40 1.92 24.58 10.33
CA GLY A 40 1.08 24.10 9.23
C GLY A 40 1.52 22.73 8.75
N MET A 41 2.82 22.49 8.61
CA MET A 41 3.37 21.18 8.23
C MET A 41 3.04 20.10 9.26
N LYS A 42 3.23 20.40 10.54
CA LYS A 42 2.84 19.48 11.63
C LYS A 42 1.36 19.15 11.58
N LEU A 43 0.48 20.14 11.52
CA LEU A 43 -0.96 19.94 11.42
C LEU A 43 -1.35 19.13 10.16
N PHE A 44 -0.67 19.34 9.04
CA PHE A 44 -0.91 18.58 7.83
C PHE A 44 -0.55 17.10 8.00
N ASN A 45 0.60 16.83 8.59
CA ASN A 45 1.04 15.47 8.88
C ASN A 45 0.13 14.76 9.90
N ASP A 46 -0.43 15.52 10.87
CA ASP A 46 -1.43 15.04 11.83
C ASP A 46 -2.85 14.86 11.23
N GLY A 47 -3.05 15.12 9.92
CA GLY A 47 -4.35 15.02 9.24
C GLY A 47 -5.29 16.22 9.45
N ASN A 48 -4.86 17.25 10.17
CA ASN A 48 -5.65 18.46 10.46
C ASN A 48 -5.57 19.48 9.31
N TYR A 49 -6.00 19.07 8.12
CA TYR A 49 -5.79 19.80 6.86
C TYR A 49 -6.39 21.21 6.86
N VAL A 50 -7.55 21.43 7.50
CA VAL A 50 -8.22 22.74 7.54
C VAL A 50 -7.41 23.77 8.33
N GLU A 51 -6.94 23.39 9.51
CA GLU A 51 -6.09 24.24 10.35
C GLU A 51 -4.69 24.42 9.73
N ALA A 52 -4.15 23.38 9.11
CA ALA A 52 -2.90 23.48 8.34
C ALA A 52 -3.00 24.57 7.26
N LYS A 53 -4.07 24.52 6.46
CA LYS A 53 -4.32 25.53 5.43
C LYS A 53 -4.37 26.94 6.02
N LYS A 54 -5.07 27.11 7.14
CA LYS A 54 -5.16 28.42 7.81
C LYS A 54 -3.76 28.95 8.19
N ARG A 55 -2.89 28.08 8.74
CA ARG A 55 -1.50 28.46 9.05
C ARG A 55 -0.72 28.85 7.80
N PHE A 56 -0.84 28.10 6.71
CA PHE A 56 -0.20 28.48 5.44
C PHE A 56 -0.75 29.80 4.86
N ASP A 57 -2.07 30.02 4.92
CA ASP A 57 -2.67 31.29 4.50
C ASP A 57 -2.20 32.47 5.37
N ASP A 58 -2.06 32.27 6.67
CA ASP A 58 -1.53 33.29 7.59
C ASP A 58 -0.08 33.64 7.25
N ALA A 59 0.78 32.63 6.99
CA ALA A 59 2.15 32.85 6.55
C ALA A 59 2.23 33.67 5.26
N VAL A 60 1.35 33.39 4.29
CA VAL A 60 1.30 34.13 3.02
C VAL A 60 0.87 35.59 3.18
N LYS A 61 0.01 35.89 4.18
CA LYS A 61 -0.54 37.25 4.43
C LYS A 61 0.39 38.15 5.22
N ILE A 62 1.37 37.61 5.95
CA ILE A 62 2.32 38.43 6.70
C ILE A 62 3.16 39.26 5.74
N ASP A 63 3.34 40.55 6.07
CA ASP A 63 4.22 41.46 5.34
C ASP A 63 5.69 41.12 5.64
N TRP A 64 6.22 40.20 4.83
CA TRP A 64 7.56 39.62 4.94
C TRP A 64 8.14 39.42 3.55
N LYS A 65 9.42 39.03 3.47
CA LYS A 65 10.02 38.74 2.19
C LYS A 65 9.27 37.63 1.45
N GLU A 66 9.13 37.74 0.15
CA GLU A 66 8.38 36.74 -0.64
C GLU A 66 9.06 35.36 -0.61
N GLU A 67 10.40 35.30 -0.53
CA GLU A 67 11.18 34.07 -0.38
C GLU A 67 10.76 33.29 0.87
N ASP A 68 10.62 33.98 2.03
CA ASP A 68 10.23 33.38 3.30
C ASP A 68 8.83 32.73 3.28
N LYS A 69 8.03 33.01 2.24
CA LYS A 69 6.69 32.45 2.02
C LYS A 69 6.70 31.18 1.15
N ALA A 70 7.85 30.80 0.61
CA ALA A 70 7.97 29.64 -0.29
C ALA A 70 7.38 28.37 0.33
N GLY A 71 7.76 28.04 1.57
CA GLY A 71 7.23 26.90 2.30
C GLY A 71 5.70 26.96 2.52
N ALA A 72 5.12 28.15 2.67
CA ALA A 72 3.66 28.28 2.80
C ALA A 72 2.93 27.93 1.50
N TYR A 73 3.45 28.37 0.36
CA TYR A 73 2.88 27.95 -0.94
C TYR A 73 3.09 26.46 -1.18
N ALA A 74 4.21 25.88 -0.74
CA ALA A 74 4.44 24.44 -0.79
C ALA A 74 3.41 23.67 0.06
N GLY A 75 3.11 24.14 1.27
CA GLY A 75 2.05 23.57 2.12
C GLY A 75 0.65 23.72 1.51
N LEU A 76 0.33 24.87 0.90
CA LEU A 76 -0.93 25.05 0.17
C LEU A 76 -1.03 24.11 -1.04
N ALA A 77 0.08 23.81 -1.71
CA ALA A 77 0.09 22.85 -2.81
C ALA A 77 -0.36 21.46 -2.32
N MET A 78 0.22 20.97 -1.24
CA MET A 78 -0.18 19.69 -0.62
C MET A 78 -1.66 19.71 -0.17
N PHE A 79 -2.12 20.81 0.44
CA PHE A 79 -3.53 20.94 0.81
C PHE A 79 -4.47 20.78 -0.38
N TYR A 80 -4.20 21.49 -1.49
CA TYR A 80 -5.04 21.38 -2.68
C TYR A 80 -4.91 20.02 -3.36
N ALA A 81 -3.75 19.37 -3.30
CA ALA A 81 -3.58 18.01 -3.78
C ALA A 81 -4.43 17.00 -2.98
N GLN A 82 -4.50 17.18 -1.65
CA GLN A 82 -5.38 16.37 -0.80
C GLN A 82 -6.87 16.56 -1.15
N GLN A 83 -7.26 17.75 -1.61
CA GLN A 83 -8.60 18.03 -2.10
C GLN A 83 -8.81 17.62 -3.57
N LYS A 84 -7.82 17.00 -4.22
CA LYS A 84 -7.83 16.65 -5.65
C LYS A 84 -8.02 17.84 -6.59
N ASP A 85 -7.72 19.06 -6.14
CA ASP A 85 -7.69 20.27 -6.99
C ASP A 85 -6.30 20.41 -7.63
N GLU A 86 -6.05 19.61 -8.66
CA GLU A 86 -4.77 19.53 -9.37
C GLU A 86 -4.28 20.91 -9.83
N LYS A 87 -5.18 21.71 -10.41
CA LYS A 87 -4.82 23.03 -10.95
C LYS A 87 -4.26 23.96 -9.88
N LYS A 88 -4.89 24.01 -8.70
CA LYS A 88 -4.41 24.85 -7.59
C LYS A 88 -3.18 24.24 -6.94
N ALA A 89 -3.13 22.93 -6.80
CA ALA A 89 -1.98 22.21 -6.26
C ALA A 89 -0.71 22.54 -7.05
N LEU A 90 -0.69 22.24 -8.34
CA LEU A 90 0.49 22.48 -9.20
C LEU A 90 0.83 23.96 -9.35
N LYS A 91 -0.19 24.84 -9.36
CA LYS A 91 0.08 26.30 -9.38
C LYS A 91 0.83 26.77 -8.14
N ASN A 92 0.45 26.27 -6.95
CA ASN A 92 1.11 26.64 -5.70
C ASN A 92 2.49 25.99 -5.59
N ALA A 93 2.66 24.73 -5.98
CA ALA A 93 3.95 24.04 -6.01
C ALA A 93 4.96 24.79 -6.90
N LYS A 94 4.60 25.10 -8.15
CA LYS A 94 5.44 25.89 -9.07
C LYS A 94 5.75 27.30 -8.54
N LYS A 95 4.80 27.89 -7.81
CA LYS A 95 5.04 29.20 -7.18
C LYS A 95 6.06 29.10 -6.04
N ALA A 96 5.98 28.04 -5.22
CA ALA A 96 6.92 27.81 -4.15
C ALA A 96 8.35 27.67 -4.67
N VAL A 97 8.59 26.82 -5.67
CA VAL A 97 9.90 26.66 -6.33
C VAL A 97 10.39 27.96 -6.93
N LYS A 98 9.51 28.74 -7.55
CA LYS A 98 9.90 30.06 -8.12
C LYS A 98 10.34 31.07 -7.07
N LEU A 99 9.80 30.99 -5.85
CA LEU A 99 10.13 31.92 -4.76
C LEU A 99 11.46 31.54 -4.11
N ASP A 100 11.69 30.27 -3.89
CA ASP A 100 12.93 29.77 -3.33
C ASP A 100 13.18 28.33 -3.83
N SER A 101 14.04 28.20 -4.82
CA SER A 101 14.42 26.90 -5.41
C SER A 101 15.54 26.19 -4.62
N GLU A 102 16.18 26.86 -3.67
CA GLU A 102 17.25 26.28 -2.88
C GLU A 102 16.76 25.77 -1.51
N LEU A 103 15.48 25.91 -1.21
CA LEU A 103 14.86 25.41 0.01
C LEU A 103 14.42 23.94 -0.16
N PRO A 104 15.04 22.95 0.52
CA PRO A 104 14.71 21.52 0.38
C PRO A 104 13.22 21.22 0.60
N LEU A 105 12.60 21.88 1.58
CA LEU A 105 11.19 21.74 1.91
C LEU A 105 10.26 21.95 0.69
N VAL A 106 10.60 22.89 -0.19
CA VAL A 106 9.77 23.21 -1.37
C VAL A 106 9.72 22.03 -2.34
N HIS A 107 10.84 21.40 -2.57
CA HIS A 107 10.95 20.24 -3.44
C HIS A 107 10.34 18.98 -2.79
N THR A 108 10.59 18.75 -1.50
CA THR A 108 9.92 17.67 -0.77
C THR A 108 8.40 17.81 -0.86
N CYS A 109 7.86 19.00 -0.63
CA CYS A 109 6.42 19.26 -0.75
C CYS A 109 5.91 19.14 -2.18
N TYR A 110 6.72 19.46 -3.19
CA TYR A 110 6.32 19.27 -4.59
C TYR A 110 6.17 17.77 -4.89
N GLY A 111 7.16 16.96 -4.57
CA GLY A 111 7.10 15.50 -4.72
C GLY A 111 5.88 14.91 -3.99
N ARG A 112 5.63 15.35 -2.74
CA ARG A 112 4.42 14.98 -1.96
C ARG A 112 3.12 15.42 -2.65
N THR A 113 3.10 16.60 -3.26
CA THR A 113 1.95 17.11 -4.02
C THR A 113 1.63 16.18 -5.19
N VAL A 114 2.62 15.81 -5.98
CA VAL A 114 2.46 14.84 -7.09
C VAL A 114 1.98 13.50 -6.57
N MET A 115 2.57 12.98 -5.49
CA MET A 115 2.15 11.72 -4.86
C MET A 115 0.68 11.76 -4.38
N LEU A 116 0.23 12.89 -3.81
CA LEU A 116 -1.14 13.04 -3.32
C LEU A 116 -2.18 13.17 -4.44
N LEU A 117 -1.82 13.73 -5.58
CA LEU A 117 -2.71 13.86 -6.74
C LEU A 117 -3.00 12.52 -7.40
N ASN A 118 -2.06 11.60 -7.38
CA ASN A 118 -2.16 10.32 -8.06
C ASN A 118 -2.67 9.22 -7.12
N SER A 119 -3.34 8.21 -7.69
CA SER A 119 -3.82 7.04 -6.98
C SER A 119 -2.82 5.88 -7.09
N GLU A 120 -3.01 4.85 -6.27
CA GLU A 120 -2.23 3.63 -6.37
C GLU A 120 -2.47 2.95 -7.72
N GLY A 121 -1.39 2.60 -8.40
CA GLY A 121 -1.47 1.87 -9.67
C GLY A 121 -1.85 2.69 -10.89
N ASP A 122 -1.97 4.02 -10.78
CA ASP A 122 -2.04 4.93 -11.93
C ASP A 122 -0.74 4.87 -12.76
N SER A 123 -0.72 5.53 -13.93
CA SER A 123 0.42 5.50 -14.84
C SER A 123 1.76 5.73 -14.12
N ASP A 124 2.79 4.99 -14.49
CA ASP A 124 4.12 5.03 -13.84
C ASP A 124 4.81 6.42 -13.88
N ASN A 125 4.36 7.31 -14.76
CA ASN A 125 5.01 8.61 -15.03
C ASN A 125 4.96 9.57 -13.84
N TRP A 126 3.91 9.53 -13.00
CA TRP A 126 3.82 10.43 -11.86
C TRP A 126 4.93 10.21 -10.83
N PHE A 127 5.39 8.95 -10.70
CA PHE A 127 6.46 8.65 -9.75
C PHE A 127 7.78 9.25 -10.20
N GLU A 128 8.08 9.24 -11.49
CA GLU A 128 9.29 9.84 -12.04
C GLU A 128 9.31 11.35 -11.79
N ASP A 129 8.18 12.05 -12.01
CA ASP A 129 8.03 13.47 -11.70
C ASP A 129 8.24 13.75 -10.19
N ALA A 130 7.66 12.91 -9.33
CA ALA A 130 7.84 13.06 -7.88
C ALA A 130 9.28 12.77 -7.45
N GLU A 131 9.90 11.73 -8.02
CA GLU A 131 11.28 11.31 -7.72
C GLU A 131 12.28 12.42 -8.06
N GLU A 132 12.13 13.11 -9.19
CA GLU A 132 12.99 14.24 -9.57
C GLU A 132 13.02 15.31 -8.47
N HIS A 133 11.84 15.67 -7.96
CA HIS A 133 11.77 16.66 -6.89
C HIS A 133 12.32 16.16 -5.55
N PHE A 134 12.11 14.90 -5.19
CA PHE A 134 12.72 14.33 -3.98
C PHE A 134 14.25 14.27 -4.10
N ASP A 135 14.78 13.96 -5.29
CA ASP A 135 16.23 13.93 -5.53
C ASP A 135 16.85 15.32 -5.40
N GLU A 136 16.20 16.35 -5.93
CA GLU A 136 16.61 17.74 -5.74
C GLU A 136 16.62 18.12 -4.26
N ALA A 137 15.56 17.78 -3.51
CA ALA A 137 15.53 18.02 -2.07
C ALA A 137 16.66 17.32 -1.32
N ILE A 138 17.00 16.09 -1.71
CA ILE A 138 18.08 15.30 -1.13
C ILE A 138 19.44 15.96 -1.41
N GLU A 139 19.71 16.41 -2.63
CA GLU A 139 20.95 17.08 -2.99
C GLU A 139 21.11 18.38 -2.22
N LEU A 140 20.10 19.24 -2.22
CA LEU A 140 20.09 20.50 -1.47
C LEU A 140 20.31 20.29 0.03
N SER A 141 19.65 19.28 0.64
CA SER A 141 19.81 18.98 2.06
C SER A 141 21.22 18.53 2.40
N LYS A 142 21.86 17.73 1.53
CA LYS A 142 23.27 17.32 1.68
C LYS A 142 24.22 18.50 1.62
N ASP A 143 24.02 19.38 0.65
CA ASP A 143 24.86 20.57 0.47
C ASP A 143 24.75 21.53 1.66
N GLN A 144 23.55 21.66 2.22
CA GLN A 144 23.25 22.48 3.41
C GLN A 144 23.59 21.79 4.72
N ARG A 145 23.87 20.48 4.72
CA ARG A 145 24.10 19.62 5.91
C ARG A 145 22.91 19.63 6.86
N ASP A 146 21.73 19.58 6.31
CA ASP A 146 20.46 19.53 7.04
C ASP A 146 19.92 18.09 7.05
N ASP A 147 20.31 17.34 8.09
CA ASP A 147 19.96 15.93 8.24
C ASP A 147 18.44 15.73 8.41
N SER A 148 17.73 16.68 9.03
CA SER A 148 16.28 16.59 9.20
C SER A 148 15.52 16.73 7.88
N SER A 149 15.89 17.72 7.06
CA SER A 149 15.32 17.85 5.71
C SER A 149 15.71 16.68 4.80
N LEU A 150 16.93 16.16 4.96
CA LEU A 150 17.41 14.97 4.26
C LEU A 150 16.60 13.73 4.62
N ALA A 151 16.33 13.51 5.92
CA ALA A 151 15.51 12.41 6.39
C ALA A 151 14.07 12.51 5.88
N GLU A 152 13.46 13.71 5.91
CA GLU A 152 12.13 13.96 5.39
C GLU A 152 12.03 13.66 3.89
N ALA A 153 12.98 14.12 3.09
CA ALA A 153 13.01 13.90 1.65
C ALA A 153 13.12 12.40 1.29
N TYR A 154 14.03 11.68 1.96
CA TYR A 154 14.14 10.23 1.78
C TYR A 154 12.90 9.48 2.23
N TYR A 155 12.29 9.85 3.35
CA TYR A 155 11.08 9.21 3.86
C TYR A 155 9.94 9.31 2.84
N PHE A 156 9.64 10.52 2.37
CA PHE A 156 8.56 10.70 1.39
C PHE A 156 8.90 10.17 0.00
N LYS A 157 10.17 10.12 -0.40
CA LYS A 157 10.61 9.37 -1.57
C LYS A 157 10.29 7.88 -1.43
N GLY A 158 10.58 7.30 -0.26
CA GLY A 158 10.23 5.92 0.07
C GLY A 158 8.73 5.67 0.00
N MET A 159 7.92 6.54 0.59
CA MET A 159 6.46 6.46 0.56
C MET A 159 5.90 6.56 -0.88
N ALA A 160 6.44 7.46 -1.70
CA ALA A 160 6.05 7.57 -3.11
C ALA A 160 6.42 6.31 -3.90
N ALA A 161 7.63 5.78 -3.71
CA ALA A 161 8.07 4.56 -4.34
C ALA A 161 7.24 3.34 -3.91
N LYS A 162 6.90 3.22 -2.62
CA LYS A 162 5.98 2.20 -2.08
C LYS A 162 4.62 2.27 -2.78
N LYS A 163 4.03 3.46 -2.89
CA LYS A 163 2.75 3.71 -3.56
C LYS A 163 2.78 3.38 -5.06
N ALA A 164 3.93 3.58 -5.71
CA ALA A 164 4.17 3.23 -7.12
C ALA A 164 4.59 1.77 -7.33
N TYR A 165 4.55 0.93 -6.29
CA TYR A 165 5.02 -0.46 -6.31
C TYR A 165 6.49 -0.64 -6.72
N LYS A 166 7.32 0.40 -6.55
CA LYS A 166 8.77 0.38 -6.78
C LYS A 166 9.49 -0.04 -5.48
N PHE A 167 9.19 -1.23 -4.97
CA PHE A 167 9.61 -1.68 -3.64
C PHE A 167 11.12 -1.64 -3.40
N GLY A 168 11.95 -1.93 -4.40
CA GLY A 168 13.40 -1.80 -4.29
C GLY A 168 13.86 -0.36 -4.06
N LYS A 169 13.23 0.63 -4.72
CA LYS A 169 13.50 2.06 -4.50
C LYS A 169 13.01 2.49 -3.12
N ALA A 170 11.82 2.04 -2.71
CA ALA A 170 11.25 2.32 -1.38
C ALA A 170 12.18 1.82 -0.27
N LYS A 171 12.59 0.54 -0.36
CA LYS A 171 13.54 -0.07 0.59
C LYS A 171 14.83 0.75 0.73
N ASN A 172 15.42 1.16 -0.39
CA ASN A 172 16.66 1.93 -0.37
C ASN A 172 16.45 3.30 0.29
N ALA A 173 15.35 3.98 -0.02
CA ALA A 173 15.05 5.30 0.56
C ALA A 173 14.83 5.21 2.08
N PHE A 174 14.01 4.26 2.55
CA PHE A 174 13.79 4.05 3.99
C PHE A 174 15.09 3.65 4.73
N SER A 175 15.94 2.83 4.11
CA SER A 175 17.25 2.47 4.68
C SER A 175 18.13 3.70 4.94
N GLU A 176 18.09 4.71 4.06
CA GLU A 176 18.85 5.97 4.29
C GLU A 176 18.27 6.74 5.48
N VAL A 177 16.94 6.81 5.66
CA VAL A 177 16.33 7.45 6.82
C VAL A 177 16.75 6.77 8.14
N VAL A 178 16.70 5.44 8.19
CA VAL A 178 17.11 4.66 9.37
C VAL A 178 18.58 4.91 9.73
N LYS A 179 19.47 5.08 8.75
CA LYS A 179 20.90 5.38 8.97
C LYS A 179 21.12 6.77 9.56
N LEU A 180 20.30 7.75 9.18
CA LEU A 180 20.39 9.13 9.68
C LEU A 180 20.02 9.22 11.16
N LYS A 181 19.14 8.36 11.67
CA LYS A 181 18.66 8.35 13.07
C LYS A 181 18.06 9.69 13.50
N ASP A 182 17.40 10.37 12.60
CA ASP A 182 16.71 11.64 12.78
C ASP A 182 15.18 11.45 12.72
N ILE A 183 14.44 12.47 12.36
CA ILE A 183 12.97 12.38 12.17
C ILE A 183 12.60 11.24 11.25
N TYR A 184 11.42 10.66 11.44
CA TYR A 184 10.87 9.51 10.70
C TYR A 184 11.68 8.21 10.80
N SER A 185 12.71 8.12 11.66
CA SER A 185 13.55 6.91 11.73
C SER A 185 12.78 5.67 12.16
N THR A 186 11.85 5.81 13.11
CA THR A 186 11.01 4.70 13.59
C THR A 186 10.01 4.26 12.52
N GLU A 187 9.29 5.23 11.96
CA GLU A 187 8.32 4.97 10.89
C GLU A 187 8.98 4.37 9.65
N ALA A 188 10.18 4.85 9.32
CA ALA A 188 10.94 4.31 8.20
C ALA A 188 11.44 2.88 8.44
N ASP A 189 11.74 2.50 9.67
CA ASP A 189 12.16 1.13 10.01
C ASP A 189 11.00 0.14 9.82
N GLU A 190 9.79 0.50 10.28
CA GLU A 190 8.57 -0.29 10.08
C GLU A 190 8.24 -0.45 8.58
N GLU A 191 8.31 0.66 7.83
CA GLU A 191 8.08 0.66 6.39
C GLU A 191 9.16 -0.12 5.63
N TRP A 192 10.42 -0.01 6.07
CA TRP A 192 11.55 -0.76 5.50
C TRP A 192 11.38 -2.26 5.68
N GLU A 193 10.95 -2.72 6.86
CA GLU A 193 10.67 -4.12 7.13
C GLU A 193 9.57 -4.65 6.19
N THR A 194 8.46 -3.91 6.06
CA THR A 194 7.35 -4.26 5.19
C THR A 194 7.78 -4.35 3.72
N VAL A 195 8.42 -3.32 3.19
CA VAL A 195 8.83 -3.34 1.77
C VAL A 195 9.93 -4.37 1.50
N GLN A 196 10.79 -4.69 2.48
CA GLN A 196 11.78 -5.75 2.37
C GLN A 196 11.11 -7.14 2.22
N LYS A 197 10.06 -7.41 3.02
CA LYS A 197 9.26 -8.64 2.88
C LYS A 197 8.65 -8.73 1.48
N ILE A 198 8.01 -7.65 1.01
CA ILE A 198 7.36 -7.58 -0.30
C ILE A 198 8.39 -7.76 -1.44
N GLU A 199 9.55 -7.10 -1.35
CA GLU A 199 10.61 -7.24 -2.36
C GLU A 199 11.12 -8.68 -2.45
N ARG A 200 11.29 -9.36 -1.29
CA ARG A 200 11.69 -10.78 -1.26
C ARG A 200 10.62 -11.68 -1.87
N ALA A 201 9.36 -11.38 -1.60
CA ALA A 201 8.22 -12.14 -2.13
C ALA A 201 8.01 -11.91 -3.63
N LYS A 202 8.46 -10.78 -4.19
CA LYS A 202 8.38 -10.44 -5.62
C LYS A 202 6.98 -10.65 -6.19
N PRO A 203 6.00 -9.79 -5.85
CA PRO A 203 4.67 -9.90 -6.42
C PRO A 203 4.73 -9.94 -7.94
N GLY A 204 4.05 -10.93 -8.56
CA GLY A 204 4.03 -11.13 -10.00
C GLY A 204 2.96 -10.29 -10.71
N THR A 205 1.98 -9.79 -9.96
CA THR A 205 0.84 -9.05 -10.48
C THR A 205 0.63 -7.74 -9.73
N LYS A 206 -0.02 -6.75 -10.38
CA LYS A 206 -0.38 -5.49 -9.72
C LYS A 206 -1.33 -5.71 -8.54
N ILE A 207 -2.27 -6.66 -8.66
CA ILE A 207 -3.19 -6.96 -7.58
C ILE A 207 -2.49 -7.66 -6.41
N GLY A 208 -1.54 -8.54 -6.68
CA GLY A 208 -0.68 -9.14 -5.66
C GLY A 208 0.16 -8.09 -4.94
N ALA A 209 0.70 -7.11 -5.66
CA ALA A 209 1.42 -5.97 -5.06
C ALA A 209 0.50 -5.10 -4.18
N LYS A 210 -0.75 -4.88 -4.61
CA LYS A 210 -1.75 -4.14 -3.83
C LYS A 210 -2.11 -4.87 -2.54
N VAL A 211 -2.39 -6.17 -2.63
CA VAL A 211 -2.70 -6.99 -1.45
C VAL A 211 -1.50 -7.03 -0.49
N ALA A 212 -0.27 -7.12 -1.01
CA ALA A 212 0.93 -7.13 -0.19
C ALA A 212 1.14 -5.87 0.67
N LEU A 213 0.50 -4.75 0.32
CA LEU A 213 0.54 -3.50 1.08
C LEU A 213 -0.53 -3.39 2.18
N MET A 214 -1.43 -4.38 2.29
CA MET A 214 -2.48 -4.36 3.30
C MET A 214 -1.93 -4.80 4.66
N ASP A 215 -2.28 -4.07 5.71
CA ASP A 215 -1.86 -4.39 7.08
C ASP A 215 -2.49 -5.71 7.54
N GLU A 216 -3.72 -6.00 7.12
CA GLU A 216 -4.45 -7.22 7.41
C GLU A 216 -5.16 -7.72 6.15
N VAL A 217 -5.17 -9.03 5.93
CA VAL A 217 -5.86 -9.65 4.80
C VAL A 217 -7.05 -10.48 5.24
N GLY A 218 -8.11 -10.40 4.45
CA GLY A 218 -9.28 -11.23 4.59
C GLY A 218 -9.23 -12.48 3.70
N LYS A 219 -10.30 -13.26 3.77
CA LYS A 219 -10.44 -14.47 2.95
C LYS A 219 -10.44 -14.17 1.45
N ALA A 220 -10.97 -13.01 1.04
CA ALA A 220 -10.98 -12.58 -0.35
C ALA A 220 -9.56 -12.34 -0.88
N GLU A 221 -8.75 -11.61 -0.13
CA GLU A 221 -7.36 -11.32 -0.51
C GLU A 221 -6.54 -12.59 -0.61
N VAL A 222 -6.72 -13.53 0.31
CA VAL A 222 -6.05 -14.85 0.25
C VAL A 222 -6.49 -15.63 -0.99
N ALA A 223 -7.77 -15.61 -1.35
CA ALA A 223 -8.25 -16.24 -2.59
C ALA A 223 -7.57 -15.62 -3.81
N VAL A 224 -7.46 -14.29 -3.87
CA VAL A 224 -6.72 -13.58 -4.92
C VAL A 224 -5.25 -14.02 -4.97
N LEU A 225 -4.56 -14.06 -3.83
CA LEU A 225 -3.16 -14.48 -3.79
C LEU A 225 -2.97 -15.92 -4.23
N PHE A 226 -3.87 -16.85 -3.88
CA PHE A 226 -3.78 -18.23 -4.33
C PHE A 226 -3.95 -18.36 -5.84
N VAL A 227 -4.83 -17.59 -6.45
CA VAL A 227 -5.02 -17.63 -7.91
C VAL A 227 -3.93 -16.86 -8.64
N GLU A 228 -3.65 -15.62 -8.24
CA GLU A 228 -2.78 -14.70 -8.99
C GLU A 228 -1.29 -14.95 -8.74
N GLU A 229 -0.90 -15.28 -7.51
CA GLU A 229 0.50 -15.39 -7.13
C GLU A 229 0.97 -16.85 -6.97
N MET A 230 0.10 -17.74 -6.49
CA MET A 230 0.41 -19.16 -6.42
C MET A 230 0.08 -19.89 -7.73
N LYS A 231 -0.75 -19.30 -8.62
CA LYS A 231 -1.23 -19.93 -9.86
C LYS A 231 -1.89 -21.29 -9.61
N ILE A 232 -2.69 -21.35 -8.54
CA ILE A 232 -3.21 -22.62 -8.01
C ILE A 232 -4.03 -23.41 -9.05
N GLU A 233 -4.77 -22.73 -9.93
CA GLU A 233 -5.53 -23.36 -10.99
C GLU A 233 -4.60 -24.15 -11.95
N ASP A 234 -3.55 -23.49 -12.45
CA ASP A 234 -2.58 -24.12 -13.35
C ASP A 234 -1.86 -25.31 -12.69
N VAL A 235 -1.57 -25.19 -11.38
CA VAL A 235 -0.88 -26.24 -10.60
C VAL A 235 -1.77 -27.48 -10.48
N LEU A 236 -3.03 -27.30 -10.14
CA LEU A 236 -3.98 -28.40 -9.98
C LEU A 236 -4.36 -29.03 -11.32
N ASP A 237 -4.58 -28.24 -12.38
CA ASP A 237 -4.90 -28.73 -13.71
C ASP A 237 -3.78 -29.55 -14.34
N LYS A 238 -2.51 -29.14 -14.13
CA LYS A 238 -1.35 -29.93 -14.58
C LYS A 238 -1.28 -31.29 -13.89
N ARG A 239 -1.80 -31.38 -12.67
CA ARG A 239 -1.85 -32.64 -11.93
C ARG A 239 -2.96 -33.55 -12.45
N GLU A 240 -4.17 -33.03 -12.63
CA GLU A 240 -5.30 -33.79 -13.17
C GLU A 240 -4.97 -34.41 -14.54
N LYS A 241 -4.22 -33.71 -15.39
CA LYS A 241 -3.77 -34.22 -16.71
C LYS A 241 -2.74 -35.36 -16.63
N LYS A 242 -2.12 -35.63 -15.47
CA LYS A 242 -1.15 -36.71 -15.28
C LYS A 242 -1.76 -38.02 -14.78
N GLU A 243 -2.98 -38.01 -14.31
CA GLU A 243 -3.74 -39.23 -14.05
C GLU A 243 -4.24 -39.79 -15.38
N TYR A 244 -3.39 -40.53 -16.10
CA TYR A 244 -3.85 -41.34 -17.20
C TYR A 244 -4.67 -42.48 -16.61
N ASP A 245 -5.99 -42.46 -16.86
CA ASP A 245 -6.83 -43.62 -16.63
C ASP A 245 -6.40 -44.73 -17.61
N ASN A 246 -5.53 -45.63 -17.11
CA ASN A 246 -5.11 -46.80 -17.85
C ASN A 246 -6.11 -47.94 -17.74
N GLN A 247 -7.28 -47.76 -17.14
CA GLN A 247 -8.35 -48.73 -17.06
C GLN A 247 -9.37 -48.49 -18.15
N PHE A 248 -9.19 -49.12 -19.30
CA PHE A 248 -10.23 -49.25 -20.29
C PHE A 248 -11.34 -50.15 -19.74
N THR A 249 -12.33 -49.55 -19.12
CA THR A 249 -13.61 -50.17 -18.80
C THR A 249 -14.59 -49.79 -19.93
N ALA A 250 -15.03 -50.77 -20.73
CA ALA A 250 -16.05 -50.54 -21.71
C ALA A 250 -17.30 -49.97 -21.07
N PRO A 251 -17.86 -48.86 -21.58
CA PRO A 251 -19.01 -48.19 -20.94
C PRO A 251 -20.24 -49.11 -21.01
N THR A 252 -20.66 -49.59 -19.88
CA THR A 252 -21.90 -50.37 -19.73
C THR A 252 -23.14 -49.49 -19.53
N ASP A 253 -22.97 -48.18 -19.31
CA ASP A 253 -24.07 -47.24 -19.14
C ASP A 253 -23.70 -45.82 -19.60
N PRO A 254 -24.33 -45.29 -20.67
CA PRO A 254 -24.07 -43.93 -21.15
C PRO A 254 -24.45 -42.82 -20.19
N MET A 255 -25.22 -43.09 -19.15
CA MET A 255 -25.61 -42.09 -18.14
C MET A 255 -24.61 -41.93 -16.98
N LYS A 256 -23.58 -42.76 -16.90
CA LYS A 256 -22.53 -42.62 -15.87
C LYS A 256 -21.40 -41.65 -16.21
N TYR A 257 -21.43 -41.00 -17.37
CA TYR A 257 -20.47 -39.99 -17.79
C TYR A 257 -20.82 -38.56 -17.32
N GLN A 258 -21.72 -38.42 -16.38
CA GLN A 258 -21.73 -37.21 -15.57
C GLN A 258 -20.64 -37.40 -14.52
N THR A 259 -19.41 -36.96 -14.85
CA THR A 259 -18.49 -36.53 -13.81
C THR A 259 -19.30 -35.65 -12.86
N ALA A 260 -19.50 -36.16 -11.67
CA ALA A 260 -20.08 -35.33 -10.63
C ALA A 260 -19.11 -34.16 -10.47
N SER A 261 -19.36 -33.06 -11.16
CA SER A 261 -18.92 -31.78 -10.69
C SER A 261 -19.41 -31.77 -9.24
N LYS A 262 -18.49 -31.71 -8.30
CA LYS A 262 -18.84 -31.40 -6.94
C LYS A 262 -19.35 -29.97 -7.00
N ASP A 263 -20.62 -29.79 -7.40
CA ASP A 263 -21.34 -28.53 -7.29
C ASP A 263 -21.37 -28.20 -5.80
N GLN A 264 -20.29 -27.60 -5.32
CA GLN A 264 -20.37 -26.86 -4.07
C GLN A 264 -21.34 -25.71 -4.38
N PRO A 265 -22.43 -25.59 -3.62
CA PRO A 265 -23.38 -24.50 -3.85
C PRO A 265 -22.58 -23.20 -3.83
N ALA A 266 -22.77 -22.36 -4.85
CA ALA A 266 -22.10 -21.08 -4.92
C ALA A 266 -22.38 -20.30 -3.62
N ALA A 267 -21.32 -19.72 -3.04
CA ALA A 267 -21.49 -18.90 -1.84
C ALA A 267 -22.50 -17.77 -2.11
N ASN A 268 -23.41 -17.55 -1.19
CA ASN A 268 -24.53 -16.61 -1.40
C ASN A 268 -24.18 -15.15 -1.06
N ASP A 269 -22.97 -14.90 -0.53
CA ASP A 269 -22.46 -13.59 -0.08
C ASP A 269 -21.33 -13.00 -0.94
N ILE A 270 -21.02 -13.64 -2.08
CA ILE A 270 -19.94 -13.16 -2.98
C ILE A 270 -20.45 -12.38 -4.19
N ALA A 271 -21.78 -12.32 -4.39
CA ALA A 271 -22.36 -11.63 -5.54
C ALA A 271 -22.08 -10.13 -5.46
N GLY A 272 -21.41 -9.59 -6.48
CA GLY A 272 -21.01 -8.18 -6.52
C GLY A 272 -19.76 -7.82 -5.71
N HIS A 273 -19.15 -8.78 -5.04
CA HIS A 273 -17.87 -8.58 -4.39
C HIS A 273 -16.75 -8.46 -5.41
N TRP A 274 -15.79 -7.55 -5.20
CA TRP A 274 -14.69 -7.28 -6.14
C TRP A 274 -13.85 -8.52 -6.47
N ALA A 275 -13.70 -9.44 -5.51
CA ALA A 275 -12.93 -10.68 -5.65
C ALA A 275 -13.80 -11.90 -6.04
N SER A 276 -15.06 -11.71 -6.47
CA SER A 276 -16.00 -12.82 -6.70
C SER A 276 -15.47 -13.90 -7.65
N ASP A 277 -14.74 -13.50 -8.69
CA ASP A 277 -14.25 -14.46 -9.70
C ASP A 277 -13.12 -15.32 -9.15
N TRP A 278 -12.19 -14.73 -8.39
CA TRP A 278 -11.13 -15.50 -7.69
C TRP A 278 -11.69 -16.42 -6.61
N ILE A 279 -12.71 -15.94 -5.86
CA ILE A 279 -13.39 -16.77 -4.85
C ILE A 279 -14.05 -17.98 -5.50
N ARG A 280 -14.70 -17.84 -6.64
CA ARG A 280 -15.28 -18.97 -7.38
C ARG A 280 -14.21 -20.00 -7.75
N ILE A 281 -13.07 -19.56 -8.28
CA ILE A 281 -11.97 -20.46 -8.65
C ILE A 281 -11.50 -21.27 -7.43
N VAL A 282 -11.25 -20.65 -6.28
CA VAL A 282 -10.76 -21.37 -5.09
C VAL A 282 -11.83 -22.29 -4.49
N LEU A 283 -13.13 -21.97 -4.65
CA LEU A 283 -14.23 -22.85 -4.26
C LEU A 283 -14.34 -24.04 -5.21
N ASP A 284 -14.36 -23.83 -6.53
CA ASP A 284 -14.49 -24.87 -7.56
C ASP A 284 -13.32 -25.86 -7.49
N LYS A 285 -12.10 -25.39 -7.25
CA LYS A 285 -10.91 -26.22 -7.06
C LYS A 285 -10.82 -26.85 -5.67
N GLY A 286 -11.75 -26.56 -4.76
CA GLY A 286 -11.76 -27.09 -3.41
C GLY A 286 -10.62 -26.60 -2.53
N VAL A 287 -9.94 -25.53 -2.92
CA VAL A 287 -8.84 -24.89 -2.18
C VAL A 287 -9.34 -24.26 -0.90
N MET A 288 -10.45 -23.53 -1.01
CA MET A 288 -11.18 -22.94 0.11
C MET A 288 -12.61 -23.50 0.16
N GLY A 289 -13.31 -23.26 1.24
CA GLY A 289 -14.68 -23.76 1.42
C GLY A 289 -15.60 -22.72 2.02
N ASN A 290 -16.91 -22.94 1.82
CA ASN A 290 -17.96 -22.18 2.49
C ASN A 290 -18.08 -22.61 3.96
N ALA A 291 -18.59 -21.69 4.77
CA ALA A 291 -19.07 -22.00 6.11
C ALA A 291 -20.38 -22.85 6.04
N PRO A 292 -20.83 -23.49 7.16
CA PRO A 292 -22.03 -24.32 7.18
C PRO A 292 -23.32 -23.61 6.75
N ASP A 293 -23.36 -22.28 6.81
CA ASP A 293 -24.48 -21.44 6.36
C ASP A 293 -24.40 -21.07 4.87
N ASN A 294 -23.50 -21.71 4.15
CA ASN A 294 -23.24 -21.50 2.72
C ASN A 294 -22.75 -20.09 2.36
N LYS A 295 -22.01 -19.44 3.29
CA LYS A 295 -21.32 -18.18 3.09
C LYS A 295 -19.84 -18.37 3.02
N PHE A 296 -19.18 -17.51 2.23
CA PHE A 296 -17.72 -17.47 2.15
C PHE A 296 -17.11 -16.51 3.18
N TYR A 297 -17.81 -15.44 3.53
CA TYR A 297 -17.32 -14.36 4.38
C TYR A 297 -16.06 -13.69 3.81
N PRO A 298 -16.13 -13.06 2.63
CA PRO A 298 -14.98 -12.54 1.92
C PRO A 298 -14.13 -11.54 2.71
N ASP A 299 -14.79 -10.63 3.45
CA ASP A 299 -14.15 -9.58 4.23
C ASP A 299 -13.72 -10.02 5.65
N LYS A 300 -13.88 -11.30 5.98
CA LYS A 300 -13.43 -11.81 7.28
C LYS A 300 -11.90 -11.88 7.29
N GLU A 301 -11.27 -11.09 8.16
CA GLU A 301 -9.84 -11.17 8.45
C GLU A 301 -9.46 -12.59 8.86
N ILE A 302 -8.29 -13.03 8.44
CA ILE A 302 -7.78 -14.36 8.73
C ILE A 302 -6.68 -14.31 9.77
N THR A 303 -6.70 -15.30 10.66
CA THR A 303 -5.62 -15.49 11.62
C THR A 303 -4.49 -16.35 11.04
N ARG A 304 -3.32 -16.32 11.68
CA ARG A 304 -2.18 -17.17 11.32
C ARG A 304 -2.52 -18.64 11.38
N ALA A 305 -3.34 -19.06 12.35
CA ALA A 305 -3.84 -20.44 12.44
C ALA A 305 -4.75 -20.81 11.24
N GLU A 306 -5.69 -19.95 10.88
CA GLU A 306 -6.57 -20.17 9.72
C GLU A 306 -5.75 -20.22 8.41
N TYR A 307 -4.75 -19.34 8.26
CA TYR A 307 -3.88 -19.34 7.10
C TYR A 307 -3.06 -20.64 6.99
N ALA A 308 -2.49 -21.13 8.10
CA ALA A 308 -1.80 -22.43 8.12
C ALA A 308 -2.73 -23.58 7.68
N MET A 309 -3.99 -23.58 8.13
CA MET A 309 -4.97 -24.59 7.72
C MET A 309 -5.31 -24.51 6.22
N MET A 310 -5.43 -23.30 5.65
CA MET A 310 -5.64 -23.13 4.21
C MET A 310 -4.44 -23.65 3.41
N LEU A 311 -3.22 -23.33 3.82
CA LEU A 311 -1.99 -23.81 3.17
C LEU A 311 -1.82 -25.33 3.30
N LEU A 312 -2.16 -25.94 4.44
CA LEU A 312 -2.17 -27.39 4.58
C LEU A 312 -3.12 -28.03 3.58
N ARG A 313 -4.33 -27.50 3.43
CA ARG A 313 -5.31 -28.00 2.45
C ARG A 313 -4.77 -27.89 1.01
N VAL A 314 -4.18 -26.76 0.64
CA VAL A 314 -3.52 -26.58 -0.64
C VAL A 314 -2.41 -27.61 -0.84
N MET A 315 -1.60 -27.84 0.19
CA MET A 315 -0.51 -28.84 0.16
C MET A 315 -1.05 -30.24 -0.13
N VAL A 316 -2.09 -30.68 0.56
CA VAL A 316 -2.72 -32.00 0.33
C VAL A 316 -3.28 -32.08 -1.08
N LEU A 317 -3.96 -31.05 -1.59
CA LEU A 317 -4.47 -31.01 -2.95
C LEU A 317 -3.33 -31.12 -3.99
N ILE A 318 -2.21 -30.43 -3.79
CA ILE A 318 -1.06 -30.49 -4.69
C ILE A 318 -0.30 -31.81 -4.59
N THR A 319 -0.09 -32.36 -3.40
CA THR A 319 0.73 -33.56 -3.21
C THR A 319 -0.06 -34.86 -3.29
N GLY A 320 -1.36 -34.85 -2.98
CA GLY A 320 -2.21 -36.03 -2.80
C GLY A 320 -1.93 -36.80 -1.54
N ASP A 321 -1.12 -36.28 -0.65
CA ASP A 321 -0.73 -36.92 0.59
C ASP A 321 -1.69 -36.54 1.73
N GLU A 322 -2.75 -37.30 1.89
CA GLU A 322 -3.75 -37.09 2.95
C GLU A 322 -3.17 -37.38 4.36
N SER A 323 -2.04 -38.08 4.48
CA SER A 323 -1.41 -38.33 5.78
C SER A 323 -0.97 -37.03 6.48
N LEU A 324 -0.80 -35.94 5.70
CA LEU A 324 -0.45 -34.64 6.22
C LEU A 324 -1.54 -34.05 7.13
N TYR A 325 -2.80 -34.46 6.99
CA TYR A 325 -3.88 -33.99 7.88
C TYR A 325 -3.76 -34.47 9.32
N THR A 326 -3.00 -35.53 9.55
CA THR A 326 -2.85 -36.18 10.87
C THR A 326 -1.39 -36.34 11.30
N LYS A 327 -0.46 -35.74 10.58
CA LYS A 327 0.98 -35.97 10.73
C LYS A 327 1.51 -35.73 12.15
N HIS A 328 0.97 -34.71 12.84
CA HIS A 328 1.39 -34.31 14.19
C HIS A 328 0.34 -34.65 15.26
N PHE A 329 -0.63 -35.51 14.95
CA PHE A 329 -1.60 -35.95 15.95
C PHE A 329 -0.96 -36.88 16.97
N GLY A 330 -1.30 -36.68 18.26
CA GLY A 330 -0.80 -37.51 19.36
C GLY A 330 0.60 -37.16 19.83
N GLU A 331 1.19 -36.05 19.37
CA GLU A 331 2.43 -35.55 19.95
C GLU A 331 2.24 -35.14 21.42
N GLU A 332 3.17 -35.55 22.29
CA GLU A 332 3.10 -35.21 23.71
C GLU A 332 3.48 -33.75 23.98
N ASN A 333 4.44 -33.23 23.21
CA ASN A 333 4.98 -31.90 23.40
C ASN A 333 4.69 -31.03 22.17
N SER A 334 4.19 -29.82 22.43
CA SER A 334 3.98 -28.82 21.38
C SER A 334 5.31 -28.28 20.85
N MET A 335 5.34 -27.97 19.56
CA MET A 335 6.42 -27.21 18.92
C MET A 335 6.40 -25.73 19.31
N PHE A 336 5.30 -25.25 19.87
CA PHE A 336 5.05 -23.85 20.17
C PHE A 336 4.73 -23.63 21.64
N VAL A 337 5.12 -22.51 22.20
CA VAL A 337 4.90 -22.17 23.61
C VAL A 337 3.44 -21.80 23.87
N ASP A 338 2.79 -21.19 22.90
CA ASP A 338 1.42 -20.63 22.96
C ASP A 338 0.33 -21.58 22.43
N VAL A 339 0.68 -22.73 21.87
CA VAL A 339 -0.27 -23.66 21.24
C VAL A 339 -0.20 -25.04 21.87
N ARG A 340 -1.33 -25.59 22.30
CA ARG A 340 -1.42 -26.96 22.81
C ARG A 340 -1.53 -27.95 21.64
N THR A 341 -1.02 -29.18 21.84
CA THR A 341 -1.08 -30.24 20.82
C THR A 341 -2.50 -30.71 20.48
N ASP A 342 -3.48 -30.50 21.39
CA ASP A 342 -4.88 -30.85 21.19
C ASP A 342 -5.69 -29.70 20.51
N HIS A 343 -5.04 -28.58 20.18
CA HIS A 343 -5.68 -27.48 19.46
C HIS A 343 -6.02 -27.91 18.01
N TYR A 344 -7.24 -27.61 17.53
CA TYR A 344 -7.74 -28.07 16.24
C TYR A 344 -6.84 -27.69 15.03
N ALA A 345 -6.11 -26.58 15.10
CA ALA A 345 -5.20 -26.10 14.05
C ALA A 345 -3.73 -26.52 14.29
N TYR A 346 -3.40 -27.18 15.43
CA TYR A 346 -2.03 -27.52 15.79
C TYR A 346 -1.29 -28.26 14.67
N ASN A 347 -1.92 -29.31 14.11
CA ASN A 347 -1.30 -30.08 13.04
C ASN A 347 -0.93 -29.24 11.82
N ALA A 348 -1.78 -28.30 11.43
CA ALA A 348 -1.50 -27.42 10.29
C ALA A 348 -0.33 -26.47 10.58
N MET A 349 -0.30 -25.88 11.76
CA MET A 349 0.79 -25.02 12.22
C MET A 349 2.11 -25.80 12.32
N ALA A 350 2.09 -27.01 12.87
CA ALA A 350 3.26 -27.87 12.99
C ALA A 350 3.79 -28.33 11.61
N VAL A 351 2.91 -28.66 10.67
CA VAL A 351 3.29 -28.93 9.27
C VAL A 351 3.92 -27.70 8.64
N ALA A 352 3.33 -26.52 8.80
CA ALA A 352 3.83 -25.27 8.25
C ALA A 352 5.22 -24.93 8.79
N ALA A 353 5.42 -25.06 10.10
CA ALA A 353 6.69 -24.79 10.76
C ALA A 353 7.77 -25.82 10.37
N SER A 354 7.44 -27.12 10.40
CA SER A 354 8.39 -28.20 10.04
C SER A 354 8.86 -28.14 8.59
N ARG A 355 8.04 -27.56 7.70
CA ARG A 355 8.38 -27.33 6.29
C ARG A 355 8.98 -25.96 6.01
N GLY A 356 9.00 -25.06 7.00
CA GLY A 356 9.69 -23.77 6.99
C GLY A 356 8.97 -22.64 6.28
N PHE A 357 7.71 -22.80 5.84
CA PHE A 357 6.97 -21.73 5.19
C PHE A 357 6.18 -20.82 6.15
N MET A 358 5.95 -21.26 7.39
CA MET A 358 5.56 -20.39 8.51
C MET A 358 6.46 -20.69 9.70
N LYS A 359 6.78 -19.67 10.49
CA LYS A 359 7.73 -19.82 11.61
C LYS A 359 7.12 -19.26 12.89
N ALA A 360 7.50 -19.83 14.03
CA ALA A 360 7.32 -19.23 15.32
C ALA A 360 8.20 -17.96 15.45
N ASN A 361 7.80 -17.05 16.32
CA ASN A 361 8.60 -15.89 16.67
C ASN A 361 9.85 -16.29 17.51
N ILE A 362 10.67 -15.30 17.89
CA ILE A 362 11.90 -15.52 18.65
C ILE A 362 11.63 -16.14 20.04
N ASN A 363 10.43 -15.97 20.60
CA ASN A 363 10.01 -16.53 21.87
C ASN A 363 9.46 -17.97 21.75
N GLY A 364 9.37 -18.50 20.53
CA GLY A 364 8.79 -19.82 20.25
C GLY A 364 7.26 -19.84 20.18
N GLU A 365 6.61 -18.68 20.07
CA GLU A 365 5.16 -18.55 19.92
C GLU A 365 4.77 -18.56 18.45
N PHE A 366 3.70 -19.26 18.09
CA PHE A 366 3.16 -19.25 16.74
C PHE A 366 2.29 -18.00 16.49
N GLU A 367 1.80 -17.37 17.55
CA GLU A 367 0.91 -16.20 17.50
C GLU A 367 -0.39 -16.51 16.74
N LEU A 368 -1.00 -17.64 17.10
CA LEU A 368 -2.08 -18.29 16.35
C LEU A 368 -3.30 -17.40 16.05
N ASN A 369 -3.59 -16.44 16.93
CA ASN A 369 -4.74 -15.51 16.82
C ASN A 369 -4.39 -14.18 16.13
N GLU A 370 -3.10 -13.90 15.89
CA GLU A 370 -2.71 -12.70 15.18
C GLU A 370 -3.19 -12.74 13.73
N THR A 371 -3.60 -11.58 13.22
CA THR A 371 -3.98 -11.41 11.81
C THR A 371 -2.77 -11.52 10.89
N VAL A 372 -3.01 -11.81 9.64
CA VAL A 372 -1.94 -11.95 8.65
C VAL A 372 -1.87 -10.70 7.79
N SER A 373 -0.69 -10.07 7.72
CA SER A 373 -0.46 -8.97 6.79
C SER A 373 -0.37 -9.45 5.34
N GLY A 374 -0.65 -8.58 4.38
CA GLY A 374 -0.50 -8.89 2.96
C GLY A 374 0.94 -9.26 2.59
N ALA A 375 1.93 -8.58 3.19
CA ALA A 375 3.34 -8.86 3.00
C ALA A 375 3.71 -10.28 3.49
N ASP A 376 3.26 -10.65 4.70
CA ASP A 376 3.52 -11.96 5.26
C ASP A 376 2.76 -13.06 4.51
N ALA A 377 1.52 -12.80 4.09
CA ALA A 377 0.76 -13.75 3.27
C ALA A 377 1.47 -14.06 1.95
N LEU A 378 1.92 -13.03 1.24
CA LEU A 378 2.62 -13.21 -0.03
C LEU A 378 3.98 -13.90 0.16
N LEU A 379 4.76 -13.48 1.15
CA LEU A 379 6.05 -14.09 1.45
C LEU A 379 5.89 -15.58 1.80
N THR A 380 4.89 -15.91 2.62
CA THR A 380 4.56 -17.29 2.98
C THR A 380 4.21 -18.13 1.74
N ILE A 381 3.48 -17.57 0.77
CA ILE A 381 3.22 -18.24 -0.51
C ILE A 381 4.53 -18.56 -1.24
N ARG A 382 5.48 -17.64 -1.30
CA ARG A 382 6.78 -17.92 -1.96
C ARG A 382 7.58 -18.99 -1.22
N GLU A 383 7.61 -18.96 0.10
CA GLU A 383 8.26 -19.99 0.90
C GLU A 383 7.55 -21.34 0.76
N PHE A 384 6.22 -21.37 0.69
CA PHE A 384 5.44 -22.58 0.40
C PHE A 384 5.76 -23.15 -0.99
N GLN A 385 5.79 -22.30 -2.04
CA GLN A 385 6.18 -22.72 -3.39
C GLN A 385 7.58 -23.30 -3.41
N ASN A 386 8.54 -22.67 -2.72
CA ASN A 386 9.91 -23.16 -2.61
C ASN A 386 9.97 -24.52 -1.88
N ALA A 387 9.22 -24.69 -0.78
CA ALA A 387 9.16 -25.94 -0.02
C ALA A 387 8.61 -27.10 -0.85
N LEU A 388 7.68 -26.83 -1.76
CA LEU A 388 7.13 -27.83 -2.69
C LEU A 388 7.91 -27.94 -4.00
N ARG A 389 8.96 -27.15 -4.19
CA ARG A 389 9.74 -27.06 -5.44
C ARG A 389 8.86 -26.78 -6.67
N LEU A 390 7.85 -25.95 -6.50
CA LEU A 390 6.98 -25.51 -7.60
C LEU A 390 7.73 -24.45 -8.40
N SER A 391 7.98 -24.73 -9.69
CA SER A 391 8.49 -23.76 -10.66
C SER A 391 7.36 -23.36 -11.61
N PHE A 392 7.20 -22.10 -11.87
CA PHE A 392 6.18 -21.53 -12.76
C PHE A 392 6.84 -20.87 -13.96
#